data_40a9cefe6f863ba1cccc67fc4ab6c87a
#
_entry.id   40a9cefe6f863ba1cccc67fc4ab6c87a
#
_cell.length_a   1.000
_cell.length_b   1.000
_cell.length_c   1.000
_cell.angle_alpha   90.00
_cell.angle_beta   90.00
_cell.angle_gamma   90.00
#
_symmetry.space_group_name_H-M   'P 1'
#
loop_
_entity.id
_entity.type
_entity.pdbx_description
1 polymer ?
#
loop_
_entity_poly.entity_id
_entity_poly.type
_entity_poly.pdbx_seq_one_letter_code
_entity_poly.pdbx_strand_id
1 'polypeptide(L)'
;YSPIDGRVTAVAENSSIAVAGNVLATVQQLTPLVATFAVPQDYIDAVQAARTAGTLKVQVLTPGGETEAGELTFLSTEVDGATNAYLAKITFNNNKNLFVPGEFYHIRLSTPQEINQITVPKEAVKTKDSGDFVYVVNSDGVVDARAVLTGDEEGGRVIVLSGLKEGDTIVSDPPDSLEIGMKVSS
;
A
#
# COMPACT_ATOMS: atom_id res chain seq x y z
N TYR A 1 39.76 -13.63 -14.46
CA TYR A 1 38.73 -13.71 -13.41
C TYR A 1 37.73 -12.60 -13.62
N SER A 2 36.44 -12.88 -13.40
CA SER A 2 35.41 -11.86 -13.41
C SER A 2 35.57 -10.95 -12.18
N PRO A 3 35.49 -9.62 -12.30
CA PRO A 3 35.52 -8.70 -11.16
C PRO A 3 34.21 -8.67 -10.37
N ILE A 4 33.14 -9.29 -10.88
CA ILE A 4 31.82 -9.36 -10.25
C ILE A 4 31.27 -10.79 -10.30
N ASP A 5 30.43 -11.13 -9.33
CA ASP A 5 29.63 -12.34 -9.35
C ASP A 5 28.40 -12.13 -10.25
N GLY A 6 28.13 -13.08 -11.15
CA GLY A 6 27.03 -12.93 -12.07
C GLY A 6 26.92 -14.06 -13.10
N ARG A 7 25.95 -13.91 -14.01
CA ARG A 7 25.74 -14.85 -15.11
C ARG A 7 26.41 -14.31 -16.37
N VAL A 8 27.14 -15.19 -17.06
CA VAL A 8 27.67 -14.87 -18.39
C VAL A 8 26.49 -14.84 -19.38
N THR A 9 26.26 -13.71 -20.04
CA THR A 9 25.17 -13.51 -21.01
C THR A 9 25.61 -13.53 -22.45
N ALA A 10 26.87 -13.21 -22.69
CA ALA A 10 27.48 -13.34 -24.03
C ALA A 10 28.94 -13.75 -23.90
N VAL A 11 29.37 -14.60 -24.81
CA VAL A 11 30.78 -15.04 -24.92
C VAL A 11 31.15 -14.95 -26.40
N ALA A 12 32.39 -14.51 -26.68
CA ALA A 12 32.92 -14.53 -28.05
C ALA A 12 32.94 -15.96 -28.59
N GLU A 13 32.65 -16.10 -29.88
CA GLU A 13 32.67 -17.42 -30.54
C GLU A 13 34.08 -18.07 -30.47
N ASN A 14 34.06 -19.38 -30.36
CA ASN A 14 35.29 -20.18 -30.38
C ASN A 14 36.05 -19.91 -31.68
N SER A 15 37.33 -19.68 -31.61
CA SER A 15 38.20 -19.33 -32.79
C SER A 15 38.08 -17.87 -33.27
N SER A 16 37.38 -16.99 -32.57
CA SER A 16 37.42 -15.55 -32.85
C SER A 16 38.81 -14.98 -32.57
N ILE A 17 39.27 -14.10 -33.45
CA ILE A 17 40.52 -13.34 -33.22
C ILE A 17 40.24 -12.26 -32.18
N ALA A 18 40.86 -12.38 -31.02
CA ALA A 18 40.78 -11.36 -29.98
C ALA A 18 41.70 -10.20 -30.33
N VAL A 19 41.12 -9.02 -30.58
CA VAL A 19 41.83 -7.77 -30.76
C VAL A 19 41.67 -6.95 -29.49
N ALA A 20 42.69 -6.19 -29.11
CA ALA A 20 42.61 -5.29 -27.94
C ALA A 20 41.41 -4.34 -28.08
N GLY A 21 40.55 -4.29 -27.07
CA GLY A 21 39.30 -3.53 -27.05
C GLY A 21 38.05 -4.33 -27.42
N ASN A 22 38.15 -5.58 -27.87
CA ASN A 22 36.98 -6.44 -28.11
C ASN A 22 36.40 -6.93 -26.77
N VAL A 23 35.07 -6.98 -26.70
CA VAL A 23 34.35 -7.61 -25.60
C VAL A 23 34.41 -9.12 -25.78
N LEU A 24 35.07 -9.82 -24.88
CA LEU A 24 35.18 -11.30 -24.93
C LEU A 24 34.05 -12.00 -24.20
N ALA A 25 33.54 -11.40 -23.15
CA ALA A 25 32.38 -11.92 -22.40
C ALA A 25 31.65 -10.77 -21.71
N THR A 26 30.34 -10.93 -21.57
CA THR A 26 29.52 -10.02 -20.77
C THR A 26 29.01 -10.77 -19.55
N VAL A 27 29.28 -10.24 -18.36
CA VAL A 27 28.81 -10.79 -17.09
C VAL A 27 27.77 -9.83 -16.54
N GLN A 28 26.59 -10.34 -16.24
CA GLN A 28 25.48 -9.59 -15.67
C GLN A 28 25.29 -9.99 -14.21
N GLN A 29 25.28 -9.01 -13.31
CA GLN A 29 24.96 -9.24 -11.92
C GLN A 29 23.46 -9.54 -11.78
N LEU A 30 23.13 -10.61 -11.05
CA LEU A 30 21.74 -11.05 -10.84
C LEU A 30 21.25 -10.77 -9.41
N THR A 31 22.15 -10.45 -8.49
CA THR A 31 21.85 -10.17 -7.08
C THR A 31 22.90 -9.20 -6.52
N PRO A 32 22.53 -8.09 -5.86
CA PRO A 32 21.18 -7.54 -5.84
C PRO A 32 20.77 -6.95 -7.19
N LEU A 33 19.46 -6.84 -7.42
CA LEU A 33 18.88 -6.13 -8.56
C LEU A 33 18.37 -4.75 -8.14
N VAL A 34 18.34 -3.84 -9.12
CA VAL A 34 17.74 -2.52 -8.97
C VAL A 34 16.58 -2.40 -9.95
N ALA A 35 15.40 -2.07 -9.44
CA ALA A 35 14.26 -1.69 -10.27
C ALA A 35 14.00 -0.19 -10.17
N THR A 36 13.66 0.40 -11.32
CA THR A 36 13.33 1.82 -11.44
C THR A 36 11.87 1.96 -11.82
N PHE A 37 11.16 2.86 -11.15
CA PHE A 37 9.73 3.09 -11.39
C PHE A 37 9.36 4.54 -11.09
N ALA A 38 8.15 4.94 -11.49
CA ALA A 38 7.61 6.25 -11.26
C ALA A 38 6.56 6.21 -10.13
N VAL A 39 6.65 7.13 -9.19
CA VAL A 39 5.66 7.35 -8.12
C VAL A 39 4.85 8.58 -8.49
N PRO A 40 3.53 8.46 -8.72
CA PRO A 40 2.68 9.62 -9.01
C PRO A 40 2.72 10.64 -7.86
N GLN A 41 2.61 11.92 -8.22
CA GLN A 41 2.71 13.02 -7.25
C GLN A 41 1.73 12.90 -6.09
N ASP A 42 0.53 12.39 -6.34
CA ASP A 42 -0.53 12.26 -5.33
C ASP A 42 -0.15 11.33 -4.15
N TYR A 43 0.80 10.42 -4.36
CA TYR A 43 1.24 9.44 -3.36
C TYR A 43 2.58 9.77 -2.70
N ILE A 44 3.27 10.83 -3.15
CA ILE A 44 4.64 11.10 -2.72
C ILE A 44 4.74 11.38 -1.23
N ASP A 45 3.82 12.17 -0.68
CA ASP A 45 3.83 12.56 0.73
C ASP A 45 3.64 11.33 1.63
N ALA A 46 2.73 10.42 1.27
CA ALA A 46 2.50 9.17 1.99
C ALA A 46 3.74 8.25 1.95
N VAL A 47 4.39 8.16 0.78
CA VAL A 47 5.61 7.36 0.61
C VAL A 47 6.78 7.96 1.41
N GLN A 48 6.95 9.28 1.40
CA GLN A 48 8.00 9.97 2.17
C GLN A 48 7.76 9.83 3.67
N ALA A 49 6.53 10.02 4.14
CA ALA A 49 6.16 9.85 5.55
C ALA A 49 6.44 8.43 6.03
N ALA A 50 5.99 7.41 5.28
CA ALA A 50 6.22 6.01 5.61
C ALA A 50 7.70 5.64 5.55
N ARG A 51 8.47 6.19 4.61
CA ARG A 51 9.93 6.01 4.54
C ARG A 51 10.62 6.59 5.77
N THR A 52 10.27 7.81 6.16
CA THR A 52 10.85 8.49 7.32
C THR A 52 10.51 7.76 8.63
N ALA A 53 9.30 7.24 8.74
CA ALA A 53 8.85 6.43 9.87
C ALA A 53 9.43 5.00 9.88
N GLY A 54 10.10 4.56 8.81
CA GLY A 54 10.62 3.20 8.67
C GLY A 54 9.53 2.12 8.49
N THR A 55 8.33 2.53 8.10
CA THR A 55 7.15 1.67 7.98
C THR A 55 6.81 1.31 6.53
N LEU A 56 7.50 1.91 5.56
CA LEU A 56 7.32 1.62 4.14
C LEU A 56 7.71 0.17 3.82
N LYS A 57 6.75 -0.61 3.36
CA LYS A 57 7.00 -1.96 2.84
C LYS A 57 7.04 -1.91 1.31
N VAL A 58 8.08 -2.49 0.75
CA VAL A 58 8.28 -2.55 -0.70
C VAL A 58 8.37 -4.00 -1.12
N GLN A 59 7.59 -4.37 -2.12
CA GLN A 59 7.58 -5.72 -2.68
C GLN A 59 7.65 -5.66 -4.20
N VAL A 60 8.45 -6.53 -4.80
CA VAL A 60 8.47 -6.78 -6.25
C VAL A 60 7.71 -8.06 -6.51
N LEU A 61 6.82 -8.05 -7.48
CA LEU A 61 5.93 -9.17 -7.79
C LEU A 61 6.24 -9.70 -9.18
N THR A 62 6.37 -11.02 -9.29
CA THR A 62 6.39 -11.71 -10.58
C THR A 62 4.97 -11.84 -11.16
N PRO A 63 4.81 -12.06 -12.47
CA PRO A 63 3.52 -12.39 -13.07
C PRO A 63 2.86 -13.63 -12.45
N GLY A 64 3.64 -14.56 -11.90
CA GLY A 64 3.17 -15.76 -11.19
C GLY A 64 2.71 -15.49 -9.74
N GLY A 65 2.80 -14.25 -9.26
CA GLY A 65 2.36 -13.86 -7.90
C GLY A 65 3.41 -14.07 -6.82
N GLU A 66 4.62 -14.53 -7.16
CA GLU A 66 5.72 -14.62 -6.20
C GLU A 66 6.24 -13.23 -5.86
N THR A 67 6.61 -13.02 -4.62
CA THR A 67 7.04 -11.70 -4.12
C THR A 67 8.43 -11.76 -3.53
N GLU A 68 9.19 -10.69 -3.71
CA GLU A 68 10.46 -10.46 -3.03
C GLU A 68 10.43 -9.09 -2.35
N ALA A 69 10.96 -9.02 -1.13
CA ALA A 69 11.04 -7.76 -0.40
C ALA A 69 12.17 -6.90 -0.98
N GLY A 70 11.90 -5.60 -1.12
CA GLY A 70 12.86 -4.61 -1.56
C GLY A 70 13.00 -3.45 -0.59
N GLU A 71 14.02 -2.65 -0.81
CA GLU A 71 14.27 -1.42 -0.09
C GLU A 71 14.25 -0.23 -1.05
N LEU A 72 13.55 0.85 -0.68
CA LEU A 72 13.55 2.11 -1.43
C LEU A 72 14.89 2.83 -1.21
N THR A 73 15.82 2.66 -2.14
CA THR A 73 17.18 3.21 -2.05
C THR A 73 17.29 4.62 -2.61
N PHE A 74 16.43 4.99 -3.54
CA PHE A 74 16.42 6.33 -4.14
C PHE A 74 15.00 6.81 -4.39
N LEU A 75 14.76 8.09 -4.12
CA LEU A 75 13.55 8.83 -4.48
C LEU A 75 13.97 10.21 -4.95
N SER A 76 13.61 10.57 -6.18
CA SER A 76 13.90 11.90 -6.74
C SER A 76 13.23 13.00 -5.92
N THR A 77 13.86 14.16 -5.87
CA THR A 77 13.29 15.38 -5.30
C THR A 77 12.62 16.25 -6.38
N GLU A 78 12.77 15.89 -7.65
CA GLU A 78 12.20 16.61 -8.79
C GLU A 78 11.10 15.77 -9.43
N VAL A 79 10.01 16.46 -9.81
CA VAL A 79 8.91 15.89 -10.60
C VAL A 79 9.31 15.91 -12.07
N ASP A 80 9.15 14.80 -12.74
CA ASP A 80 9.20 14.76 -14.20
C ASP A 80 7.93 15.41 -14.76
N GLY A 81 8.09 16.57 -15.40
CA GLY A 81 6.97 17.34 -15.93
C GLY A 81 6.20 16.66 -17.07
N ALA A 82 6.76 15.63 -17.70
CA ALA A 82 6.08 14.87 -18.74
C ALA A 82 5.17 13.78 -18.16
N THR A 83 5.56 13.19 -17.03
CA THR A 83 4.84 12.06 -16.41
C THR A 83 4.10 12.46 -15.14
N ASN A 84 4.33 13.64 -14.59
CA ASN A 84 3.83 14.13 -13.31
C ASN A 84 4.14 13.16 -12.17
N ALA A 85 5.32 12.57 -12.19
CA ALA A 85 5.74 11.54 -11.25
C ALA A 85 7.19 11.73 -10.79
N TYR A 86 7.52 11.15 -9.65
CA TYR A 86 8.87 11.12 -9.09
C TYR A 86 9.57 9.82 -9.46
N LEU A 87 10.82 9.90 -9.88
CA LEU A 87 11.63 8.72 -10.14
C LEU A 87 12.04 8.06 -8.81
N ALA A 88 11.77 6.77 -8.71
CA ALA A 88 12.15 5.96 -7.56
C ALA A 88 12.98 4.74 -7.99
N LYS A 89 13.90 4.31 -7.11
CA LYS A 89 14.66 3.07 -7.29
C LYS A 89 14.57 2.24 -6.02
N ILE A 90 14.38 0.95 -6.23
CA ILE A 90 14.43 -0.05 -5.16
C ILE A 90 15.57 -1.03 -5.43
N THR A 91 16.16 -1.51 -4.37
CA THR A 91 17.13 -2.59 -4.41
C THR A 91 16.53 -3.82 -3.73
N PHE A 92 16.67 -4.98 -4.33
CA PHE A 92 16.18 -6.23 -3.77
C PHE A 92 17.08 -7.41 -4.14
N ASN A 93 17.04 -8.44 -3.32
CA ASN A 93 17.79 -9.66 -3.57
C ASN A 93 17.01 -10.57 -4.53
N ASN A 94 17.73 -11.27 -5.39
CA ASN A 94 17.16 -12.20 -6.36
C ASN A 94 17.73 -13.62 -6.15
N ASN A 95 17.76 -14.07 -4.90
CA ASN A 95 18.41 -15.32 -4.53
C ASN A 95 17.78 -16.55 -5.19
N LYS A 96 16.50 -16.47 -5.54
CA LYS A 96 15.77 -17.54 -6.24
C LYS A 96 15.87 -17.44 -7.76
N ASN A 97 16.55 -16.43 -8.30
CA ASN A 97 16.64 -16.14 -9.73
C ASN A 97 15.27 -16.04 -10.44
N LEU A 98 14.27 -15.49 -9.75
CA LEU A 98 12.90 -15.30 -10.25
C LEU A 98 12.77 -14.07 -11.16
N PHE A 99 13.68 -13.11 -10.99
CA PHE A 99 13.66 -11.84 -11.69
C PHE A 99 14.77 -11.78 -12.71
N VAL A 100 14.42 -11.42 -13.93
CA VAL A 100 15.35 -11.30 -15.05
C VAL A 100 15.60 -9.81 -15.33
N PRO A 101 16.86 -9.36 -15.34
CA PRO A 101 17.19 -7.98 -15.67
C PRO A 101 16.69 -7.61 -17.07
N GLY A 102 16.07 -6.43 -17.18
CA GLY A 102 15.50 -5.93 -18.45
C GLY A 102 14.01 -6.24 -18.63
N GLU A 103 13.39 -7.02 -17.76
CA GLU A 103 11.96 -7.29 -17.77
C GLU A 103 11.20 -6.29 -16.88
N PHE A 104 9.88 -6.21 -17.11
CA PHE A 104 8.97 -5.38 -16.32
C PHE A 104 8.27 -6.20 -15.25
N TYR A 105 8.22 -5.64 -14.04
CA TYR A 105 7.60 -6.27 -12.88
C TYR A 105 6.68 -5.29 -12.16
N HIS A 106 5.71 -5.82 -11.44
CA HIS A 106 4.87 -5.00 -10.58
C HIS A 106 5.58 -4.69 -9.27
N ILE A 107 5.53 -3.43 -8.86
CA ILE A 107 6.06 -2.99 -7.58
C ILE A 107 4.88 -2.56 -6.71
N ARG A 108 4.79 -3.13 -5.51
CA ARG A 108 3.83 -2.77 -4.49
C ARG A 108 4.52 -1.98 -3.39
N LEU A 109 4.08 -0.76 -3.19
CA LEU A 109 4.42 0.06 -2.04
C LEU A 109 3.25 -0.03 -1.07
N SER A 110 3.50 -0.46 0.16
CA SER A 110 2.51 -0.48 1.23
C SER A 110 2.98 0.48 2.30
N THR A 111 2.20 1.52 2.50
CA THR A 111 2.33 2.41 3.63
C THR A 111 1.34 1.93 4.68
N PRO A 112 1.71 1.67 5.93
CA PRO A 112 0.72 1.55 6.98
C PRO A 112 0.13 2.95 7.16
N GLN A 113 -0.89 3.24 6.44
CA GLN A 113 -1.79 4.31 6.78
C GLN A 113 -2.62 3.73 7.92
N GLU A 114 -2.37 4.16 9.14
CA GLU A 114 -3.41 4.14 10.16
C GLU A 114 -4.49 5.09 9.64
N ILE A 115 -5.36 4.56 8.82
CA ILE A 115 -6.62 5.24 8.55
C ILE A 115 -7.36 5.05 9.87
N ASN A 116 -7.38 6.08 10.70
CA ASN A 116 -8.28 6.17 11.84
C ASN A 116 -9.70 6.26 11.27
N GLN A 117 -10.18 5.14 10.80
CA GLN A 117 -11.56 5.01 10.32
C GLN A 117 -12.41 4.57 11.50
N ILE A 118 -13.42 5.37 11.78
CA ILE A 118 -14.45 4.97 12.71
C ILE A 118 -15.22 3.84 12.03
N THR A 119 -15.19 2.64 12.63
CA THR A 119 -15.98 1.52 12.16
C THR A 119 -17.01 1.13 13.21
N VAL A 120 -18.22 0.82 12.77
CA VAL A 120 -19.33 0.38 13.64
C VAL A 120 -19.80 -1.00 13.20
N PRO A 121 -20.39 -1.82 14.10
CA PRO A 121 -21.06 -3.05 13.70
C PRO A 121 -22.15 -2.72 12.66
N LYS A 122 -22.34 -3.60 11.69
CA LYS A 122 -23.38 -3.41 10.65
C LYS A 122 -24.76 -3.28 11.25
N GLU A 123 -25.05 -4.02 12.29
CA GLU A 123 -26.32 -4.05 13.02
C GLU A 123 -26.64 -2.69 13.68
N ALA A 124 -25.59 -1.90 14.01
CA ALA A 124 -25.75 -0.57 14.59
C ALA A 124 -26.24 0.48 13.59
N VAL A 125 -26.04 0.23 12.28
CA VAL A 125 -26.48 1.14 11.23
C VAL A 125 -27.91 0.82 10.85
N LYS A 126 -28.79 1.80 11.00
CA LYS A 126 -30.19 1.71 10.56
C LYS A 126 -30.38 2.64 9.37
N THR A 127 -31.15 2.18 8.39
CA THR A 127 -31.46 2.94 7.18
C THR A 127 -32.92 3.36 7.18
N LYS A 128 -33.20 4.63 6.91
CA LYS A 128 -34.53 5.18 6.67
C LYS A 128 -34.54 5.94 5.34
N ASP A 129 -35.73 6.40 4.91
CA ASP A 129 -35.88 7.18 3.69
C ASP A 129 -35.00 8.43 3.62
N SER A 130 -34.56 8.94 4.78
CA SER A 130 -33.66 10.10 4.93
C SER A 130 -32.17 9.75 4.92
N GLY A 131 -31.79 8.47 4.83
CA GLY A 131 -30.42 7.99 4.84
C GLY A 131 -30.07 7.12 6.04
N ASP A 132 -28.77 6.82 6.18
CA ASP A 132 -28.25 5.99 7.25
C ASP A 132 -28.07 6.80 8.54
N PHE A 133 -28.34 6.16 9.67
CA PHE A 133 -28.14 6.74 10.99
C PHE A 133 -27.74 5.68 12.02
N VAL A 134 -27.17 6.12 13.10
CA VAL A 134 -26.82 5.31 14.26
C VAL A 134 -27.42 5.92 15.54
N TYR A 135 -27.72 5.09 16.52
CA TYR A 135 -28.12 5.56 17.84
C TYR A 135 -26.90 5.82 18.69
N VAL A 136 -26.75 7.08 19.15
CA VAL A 136 -25.65 7.54 20.00
C VAL A 136 -26.22 7.78 21.40
N VAL A 137 -25.48 7.37 22.42
CA VAL A 137 -25.83 7.59 23.82
C VAL A 137 -25.03 8.78 24.33
N ASN A 138 -25.73 9.80 24.80
CA ASN A 138 -25.08 11.00 25.37
C ASN A 138 -24.59 10.75 26.81
N SER A 139 -23.93 11.77 27.40
CA SER A 139 -23.42 11.70 28.78
C SER A 139 -24.49 11.45 29.86
N ASP A 140 -25.76 11.74 29.57
CA ASP A 140 -26.88 11.56 30.48
C ASP A 140 -27.54 10.19 30.35
N GLY A 141 -26.98 9.31 29.48
CA GLY A 141 -27.51 7.99 29.15
C GLY A 141 -28.73 8.01 28.24
N VAL A 142 -28.99 9.14 27.55
CA VAL A 142 -30.15 9.31 26.67
C VAL A 142 -29.74 9.01 25.22
N VAL A 143 -30.58 8.26 24.55
CA VAL A 143 -30.41 7.86 23.14
C VAL A 143 -30.81 8.99 22.21
N ASP A 144 -29.97 9.31 21.24
CA ASP A 144 -30.23 10.22 20.13
C ASP A 144 -29.91 9.54 18.79
N ALA A 145 -30.58 9.93 17.71
CA ALA A 145 -30.28 9.42 16.37
C ALA A 145 -29.37 10.41 15.64
N ARG A 146 -28.24 9.93 15.16
CA ARG A 146 -27.28 10.74 14.44
C ARG A 146 -27.10 10.21 13.02
N ALA A 147 -27.37 11.08 12.04
CA ALA A 147 -27.15 10.76 10.64
C ALA A 147 -25.65 10.49 10.39
N VAL A 148 -25.35 9.46 9.62
CA VAL A 148 -23.98 9.06 9.26
C VAL A 148 -23.88 8.86 7.75
N LEU A 149 -22.69 9.13 7.22
CA LEU A 149 -22.34 8.70 5.87
C LEU A 149 -21.50 7.43 5.99
N THR A 150 -21.99 6.36 5.41
CA THR A 150 -21.33 5.05 5.44
C THR A 150 -20.45 4.84 4.20
N GLY A 151 -19.38 4.07 4.35
CA GLY A 151 -18.48 3.62 3.30
C GLY A 151 -18.54 2.10 3.14
N ASP A 152 -17.39 1.51 2.81
CA ASP A 152 -17.28 0.07 2.57
C ASP A 152 -17.56 -0.76 3.83
N GLU A 153 -18.05 -1.97 3.61
CA GLU A 153 -18.24 -2.99 4.65
C GLU A 153 -17.12 -4.00 4.61
N GLU A 154 -16.47 -4.25 5.75
CA GLU A 154 -15.42 -5.24 5.89
C GLU A 154 -15.59 -6.01 7.21
N GLY A 155 -15.63 -7.35 7.13
CA GLY A 155 -15.69 -8.22 8.31
C GLY A 155 -16.90 -8.01 9.23
N GLY A 156 -18.09 -7.62 8.70
CA GLY A 156 -19.30 -7.33 9.46
C GLY A 156 -19.29 -5.97 10.17
N ARG A 157 -18.34 -5.11 9.81
CA ARG A 157 -18.27 -3.72 10.26
C ARG A 157 -18.38 -2.78 9.07
N VAL A 158 -19.04 -1.66 9.28
CA VAL A 158 -19.22 -0.60 8.27
C VAL A 158 -18.31 0.58 8.64
N ILE A 159 -17.58 1.10 7.66
CA ILE A 159 -16.79 2.30 7.81
C ILE A 159 -17.71 3.51 7.86
N VAL A 160 -17.54 4.39 8.84
CA VAL A 160 -18.28 5.65 8.94
C VAL A 160 -17.38 6.78 8.45
N LEU A 161 -17.74 7.37 7.30
CA LEU A 161 -16.99 8.46 6.67
C LEU A 161 -17.25 9.81 7.34
N SER A 162 -18.45 10.01 7.89
CA SER A 162 -18.82 11.22 8.64
C SER A 162 -20.02 10.98 9.54
N GLY A 163 -20.20 11.85 10.54
CA GLY A 163 -21.33 11.82 11.50
C GLY A 163 -20.96 11.33 12.88
N LEU A 164 -19.91 10.54 13.05
CA LEU A 164 -19.38 10.09 14.35
C LEU A 164 -18.03 10.72 14.67
N LYS A 165 -17.69 10.73 15.93
CA LYS A 165 -16.36 11.10 16.47
C LYS A 165 -15.81 9.96 17.29
N GLU A 166 -14.48 9.92 17.40
CA GLU A 166 -13.81 9.00 18.32
C GLU A 166 -14.25 9.30 19.76
N GLY A 167 -14.64 8.23 20.48
CA GLY A 167 -15.18 8.35 21.85
C GLY A 167 -16.72 8.45 21.93
N ASP A 168 -17.42 8.57 20.81
CA ASP A 168 -18.88 8.48 20.81
C ASP A 168 -19.33 7.07 21.25
N THR A 169 -20.27 7.00 22.19
CA THR A 169 -20.90 5.75 22.61
C THR A 169 -22.10 5.48 21.73
N ILE A 170 -22.14 4.30 21.09
CA ILE A 170 -23.23 3.90 20.19
C ILE A 170 -23.95 2.65 20.69
N VAL A 171 -25.19 2.44 20.29
CA VAL A 171 -25.93 1.19 20.51
C VAL A 171 -25.55 0.22 19.39
N SER A 172 -24.88 -0.90 19.74
CA SER A 172 -24.32 -1.83 18.77
C SER A 172 -25.40 -2.66 18.04
N ASP A 173 -26.49 -2.98 18.72
CA ASP A 173 -27.63 -3.72 18.17
C ASP A 173 -28.93 -3.11 18.72
N PRO A 174 -29.41 -2.03 18.08
CA PRO A 174 -30.60 -1.35 18.56
C PRO A 174 -31.86 -2.17 18.23
N PRO A 175 -32.67 -2.55 19.25
CA PRO A 175 -33.94 -3.20 19.01
C PRO A 175 -34.92 -2.27 18.29
N ASP A 176 -35.88 -2.83 17.54
CA ASP A 176 -36.85 -2.04 16.77
C ASP A 176 -37.73 -1.14 17.65
N SER A 177 -37.81 -1.45 18.96
CA SER A 177 -38.57 -0.67 19.95
C SER A 177 -37.76 0.52 20.54
N LEU A 178 -36.50 0.71 20.14
CA LEU A 178 -35.68 1.79 20.65
C LEU A 178 -36.10 3.12 20.06
N GLU A 179 -36.49 4.06 20.90
CA GLU A 179 -36.89 5.42 20.49
C GLU A 179 -35.91 6.46 21.01
N ILE A 180 -35.82 7.58 20.25
CA ILE A 180 -35.04 8.76 20.63
C ILE A 180 -35.58 9.30 21.96
N GLY A 181 -34.69 9.63 22.89
CA GLY A 181 -35.03 10.15 24.20
C GLY A 181 -35.16 9.08 25.31
N MET A 182 -35.09 7.79 24.95
CA MET A 182 -35.02 6.72 25.94
C MET A 182 -33.70 6.73 26.70
N LYS A 183 -33.75 6.43 28.00
CA LYS A 183 -32.56 6.18 28.79
C LYS A 183 -32.15 4.72 28.69
N VAL A 184 -30.88 4.51 28.35
CA VAL A 184 -30.24 3.18 28.42
C VAL A 184 -29.18 3.19 29.51
N SER A 185 -29.15 2.11 30.30
CA SER A 185 -28.05 1.84 31.23
C SER A 185 -27.11 0.83 30.57
N SER A 186 -25.81 1.11 30.62
CA SER A 186 -24.74 0.21 30.21
C SER A 186 -24.67 -1.02 31.10
#